data_7102c53b50ab926e41b78afaf813927c
#
_entry.id   7102c53b50ab926e41b78afaf813927c
#
_cell.length_a   1.000
_cell.length_b   1.000
_cell.length_c   1.000
_cell.angle_alpha   90.00
_cell.angle_beta   90.00
_cell.angle_gamma   90.00
#
_symmetry.space_group_name_H-M   'P 1'
#
loop_
_entity.id
_entity.type
_entity.pdbx_description
1 polymer ?
#
loop_
_entity_poly.entity_id
_entity_poly.type
_entity_poly.pdbx_seq_one_letter_code
_entity_poly.pdbx_strand_id
1 'polypeptide(L)'
;DLLHKHFQALDIPPDFAPADPGSVEVLRASALAETLENAYRDPDFCAFADLYGKGRTDQAAGNTILHVYDFLRALPDYDRRLDEYLTPWQRENGFAFTCWHDLLLAEAARCAKAARELLTAALADCKEDFVLAQAQAEEKGKTAASKAKAVAGVNDKFAEPLSRLESAAALLGEVERLAAAGQWTPLYDKLTPYVLGMEEIPGFKGMKKRLTGDHKAAVRTRADEAAKLFEHITELVSCSEEEAEADRRAALPRLRALFAAVRDFDARFSAKKKERKLLEFSDFEHQALRLLRTPDGVCTPLCQSIRQSYAAVMVDEYQDTNALQDAIYRCLASPAG
;
A
#
# COMPACT_ATOMS: atom_id res chain seq x y z
N ASP A 1 -9.03 32.18 19.74
CA ASP A 1 -8.30 33.35 20.31
C ASP A 1 -7.07 33.75 19.48
N LEU A 2 -6.15 32.82 19.13
CA LEU A 2 -4.95 33.12 18.35
C LEU A 2 -5.29 33.71 16.98
N LEU A 3 -6.17 33.05 16.20
CA LEU A 3 -6.58 33.51 14.88
C LEU A 3 -7.30 34.87 14.92
N HIS A 4 -8.16 35.09 15.91
CA HIS A 4 -8.83 36.41 16.09
C HIS A 4 -7.85 37.53 16.38
N LYS A 5 -6.72 37.28 17.05
CA LYS A 5 -5.68 38.29 17.29
C LYS A 5 -4.83 38.60 16.05
N HIS A 6 -4.76 37.64 15.10
CA HIS A 6 -3.86 37.70 13.95
C HIS A 6 -4.58 37.57 12.61
N PHE A 7 -5.90 37.80 12.54
CA PHE A 7 -6.74 37.62 11.36
C PHE A 7 -6.23 38.38 10.12
N GLN A 8 -5.68 39.57 10.33
CA GLN A 8 -5.12 40.40 9.23
C GLN A 8 -3.93 39.72 8.53
N ALA A 9 -3.07 39.02 9.28
CA ALA A 9 -1.93 38.29 8.76
C ALA A 9 -2.35 37.02 8.00
N LEU A 10 -3.56 36.55 8.19
CA LEU A 10 -4.10 35.32 7.62
C LEU A 10 -5.08 35.54 6.46
N ASP A 11 -5.39 36.81 6.12
CA ASP A 11 -6.40 37.16 5.11
C ASP A 11 -7.77 36.49 5.37
N ILE A 12 -8.17 36.41 6.65
CA ILE A 12 -9.49 35.91 7.06
C ILE A 12 -10.35 37.08 7.58
N PRO A 13 -11.68 37.03 7.41
CA PRO A 13 -12.56 38.04 7.93
C PRO A 13 -12.47 38.14 9.46
N PRO A 14 -12.55 39.33 10.07
CA PRO A 14 -12.48 39.48 11.53
C PRO A 14 -13.64 38.82 12.27
N ASP A 15 -14.77 38.65 11.60
CA ASP A 15 -16.02 38.12 12.11
C ASP A 15 -16.29 36.67 11.62
N PHE A 16 -15.23 35.91 11.37
CA PHE A 16 -15.36 34.51 11.02
C PHE A 16 -15.97 33.69 12.17
N ALA A 17 -16.72 32.65 11.81
CA ALA A 17 -17.32 31.71 12.75
C ALA A 17 -16.94 30.25 12.41
N PRO A 18 -16.92 29.36 13.41
CA PRO A 18 -16.85 27.92 13.13
C PRO A 18 -18.05 27.50 12.29
N ALA A 19 -17.79 26.72 11.24
CA ALA A 19 -18.84 26.21 10.39
C ALA A 19 -19.58 25.04 11.08
N ASP A 20 -20.90 25.06 11.03
CA ASP A 20 -21.68 23.91 11.44
C ASP A 20 -21.65 22.80 10.37
N PRO A 21 -21.77 21.51 10.76
CA PRO A 21 -21.68 20.40 9.82
C PRO A 21 -22.66 20.47 8.65
N GLY A 22 -23.89 20.93 8.88
CA GLY A 22 -24.91 21.00 7.82
C GLY A 22 -24.55 22.07 6.77
N SER A 23 -24.09 23.25 7.20
CA SER A 23 -23.62 24.30 6.29
C SER A 23 -22.40 23.83 5.49
N VAL A 24 -21.47 23.13 6.12
CA VAL A 24 -20.28 22.55 5.45
C VAL A 24 -20.70 21.60 4.36
N GLU A 25 -21.61 20.67 4.63
CA GLU A 25 -22.07 19.66 3.66
C GLU A 25 -22.69 20.32 2.43
N VAL A 26 -23.55 21.34 2.61
CA VAL A 26 -24.16 22.07 1.50
C VAL A 26 -23.14 22.80 0.65
N LEU A 27 -22.18 23.50 1.27
CA LEU A 27 -21.12 24.20 0.54
C LEU A 27 -20.21 23.23 -0.20
N ARG A 28 -19.89 22.12 0.43
CA ARG A 28 -19.07 21.05 -0.12
C ARG A 28 -19.73 20.41 -1.36
N ALA A 29 -21.02 20.06 -1.27
CA ALA A 29 -21.78 19.54 -2.38
C ALA A 29 -21.88 20.53 -3.56
N SER A 30 -22.12 21.81 -3.27
CA SER A 30 -22.13 22.87 -4.28
C SER A 30 -20.76 23.04 -4.97
N ALA A 31 -19.68 23.09 -4.20
CA ALA A 31 -18.32 23.19 -4.76
C ALA A 31 -17.99 21.98 -5.63
N LEU A 32 -18.33 20.78 -5.18
CA LEU A 32 -18.08 19.53 -5.93
C LEU A 32 -18.83 19.51 -7.26
N ALA A 33 -20.12 19.92 -7.27
CA ALA A 33 -20.89 19.97 -8.50
C ALA A 33 -20.27 20.89 -9.53
N GLU A 34 -19.83 22.10 -9.13
CA GLU A 34 -19.16 23.05 -10.03
C GLU A 34 -17.78 22.53 -10.49
N THR A 35 -17.05 21.84 -9.61
CA THR A 35 -15.77 21.23 -9.95
C THR A 35 -15.95 20.12 -10.99
N LEU A 36 -16.93 19.24 -10.83
CA LEU A 36 -17.22 18.18 -11.79
C LEU A 36 -17.63 18.74 -13.13
N GLU A 37 -18.52 19.76 -13.17
CA GLU A 37 -18.91 20.43 -14.42
C GLU A 37 -17.70 21.01 -15.18
N ASN A 38 -16.73 21.55 -14.45
CA ASN A 38 -15.49 22.06 -15.04
C ASN A 38 -14.54 20.94 -15.46
N ALA A 39 -14.34 19.93 -14.61
CA ALA A 39 -13.39 18.84 -14.83
C ALA A 39 -13.78 17.96 -16.04
N TYR A 40 -15.06 17.74 -16.30
CA TYR A 40 -15.53 16.98 -17.48
C TYR A 40 -15.29 17.67 -18.83
N ARG A 41 -14.77 18.89 -18.84
CA ARG A 41 -14.26 19.54 -20.06
C ARG A 41 -12.88 19.05 -20.48
N ASP A 42 -12.17 18.39 -19.55
CA ASP A 42 -10.85 17.82 -19.77
C ASP A 42 -11.00 16.34 -20.20
N PRO A 43 -10.51 15.97 -21.42
CA PRO A 43 -10.55 14.58 -21.88
C PRO A 43 -9.82 13.60 -20.96
N ASP A 44 -8.74 14.04 -20.30
CA ASP A 44 -7.97 13.20 -19.38
C ASP A 44 -8.77 12.93 -18.09
N PHE A 45 -9.57 13.90 -17.62
CA PHE A 45 -10.49 13.68 -16.52
C PHE A 45 -11.63 12.73 -16.90
N CYS A 46 -12.19 12.86 -18.11
CA CYS A 46 -13.18 11.91 -18.63
C CYS A 46 -12.59 10.49 -18.63
N ALA A 47 -11.38 10.31 -19.13
CA ALA A 47 -10.70 9.02 -19.12
C ALA A 47 -10.41 8.48 -17.72
N PHE A 48 -10.15 9.36 -16.74
CA PHE A 48 -10.08 8.99 -15.33
C PHE A 48 -11.43 8.52 -14.80
N ALA A 49 -12.49 9.29 -15.03
CA ALA A 49 -13.84 8.98 -14.56
C ALA A 49 -14.36 7.65 -15.13
N ASP A 50 -14.07 7.34 -16.39
CA ASP A 50 -14.45 6.08 -17.04
C ASP A 50 -13.79 4.86 -16.38
N LEU A 51 -12.56 4.97 -15.88
CA LEU A 51 -11.89 3.87 -15.17
C LEU A 51 -12.55 3.56 -13.82
N TYR A 52 -13.03 4.57 -13.11
CA TYR A 52 -13.60 4.43 -11.78
C TYR A 52 -15.13 4.36 -11.78
N GLY A 53 -15.77 4.85 -12.86
CA GLY A 53 -17.21 4.91 -12.99
C GLY A 53 -17.82 3.58 -13.43
N LYS A 54 -18.17 2.71 -12.49
CA LYS A 54 -18.96 1.47 -12.78
C LYS A 54 -20.46 1.74 -13.04
N GLY A 55 -20.84 2.96 -13.37
CA GLY A 55 -22.26 3.32 -13.51
C GLY A 55 -22.49 4.60 -14.30
N ARG A 56 -23.75 5.02 -14.35
CA ARG A 56 -24.22 6.22 -15.05
C ARG A 56 -24.14 7.50 -14.17
N THR A 57 -23.37 7.48 -13.08
CA THR A 57 -23.33 8.59 -12.12
C THR A 57 -21.88 9.03 -11.88
N ASP A 58 -21.68 10.33 -11.65
CA ASP A 58 -20.41 10.96 -11.34
C ASP A 58 -19.94 10.71 -9.90
N GLN A 59 -20.71 9.91 -9.15
CA GLN A 59 -20.52 9.70 -7.72
C GLN A 59 -19.12 9.13 -7.39
N ALA A 60 -18.63 8.19 -8.22
CA ALA A 60 -17.33 7.58 -7.98
C ALA A 60 -16.17 8.58 -8.17
N ALA A 61 -16.21 9.38 -9.24
CA ALA A 61 -15.22 10.43 -9.48
C ALA A 61 -15.31 11.52 -8.40
N GLY A 62 -16.52 11.97 -8.05
CA GLY A 62 -16.73 12.93 -6.98
C GLY A 62 -16.22 12.45 -5.62
N ASN A 63 -16.52 11.20 -5.24
CA ASN A 63 -16.04 10.60 -4.01
C ASN A 63 -14.51 10.51 -3.99
N THR A 64 -13.88 10.21 -5.13
CA THR A 64 -12.41 10.17 -5.22
C THR A 64 -11.80 11.54 -5.00
N ILE A 65 -12.35 12.61 -5.62
CA ILE A 65 -11.92 13.99 -5.39
C ILE A 65 -12.00 14.34 -3.90
N LEU A 66 -13.15 14.06 -3.27
CA LEU A 66 -13.36 14.34 -1.86
C LEU A 66 -12.42 13.55 -0.95
N HIS A 67 -12.21 12.26 -1.25
CA HIS A 67 -11.31 11.42 -0.48
C HIS A 67 -9.86 11.91 -0.54
N VAL A 68 -9.37 12.26 -1.73
CA VAL A 68 -8.03 12.84 -1.90
C VAL A 68 -7.93 14.18 -1.18
N TYR A 69 -8.95 15.05 -1.29
CA TYR A 69 -9.00 16.31 -0.57
C TYR A 69 -8.91 16.12 0.95
N ASP A 70 -9.74 15.24 1.52
CA ASP A 70 -9.77 14.99 2.97
C ASP A 70 -8.43 14.43 3.47
N PHE A 71 -7.82 13.52 2.70
CA PHE A 71 -6.49 13.01 3.00
C PHE A 71 -5.43 14.13 3.03
N LEU A 72 -5.45 15.02 2.03
CA LEU A 72 -4.52 16.13 1.95
C LEU A 72 -4.71 17.11 3.10
N ARG A 73 -5.96 17.38 3.49
CA ARG A 73 -6.27 18.31 4.60
C ARG A 73 -5.74 17.85 5.96
N ALA A 74 -5.40 16.59 6.12
CA ALA A 74 -4.75 16.07 7.32
C ALA A 74 -3.22 16.24 7.30
N LEU A 75 -2.64 16.77 6.20
CA LEU A 75 -1.20 16.95 6.02
C LEU A 75 -0.80 18.43 6.14
N PRO A 76 0.36 18.74 6.75
CA PRO A 76 0.94 20.08 6.64
C PRO A 76 1.42 20.33 5.20
N ASP A 77 1.35 21.61 4.77
CA ASP A 77 1.83 22.03 3.43
C ASP A 77 1.21 21.24 2.25
N TYR A 78 -0.07 20.88 2.39
CA TYR A 78 -0.80 20.01 1.44
C TYR A 78 -0.79 20.51 0.00
N ASP A 79 -0.70 21.83 -0.23
CA ASP A 79 -0.63 22.44 -1.56
C ASP A 79 0.52 21.89 -2.40
N ARG A 80 1.67 21.60 -1.77
CA ARG A 80 2.87 21.10 -2.41
C ARG A 80 2.85 19.57 -2.59
N ARG A 81 2.08 18.86 -1.78
CA ARG A 81 2.05 17.39 -1.78
C ARG A 81 1.62 16.80 -3.11
N LEU A 82 0.66 17.42 -3.78
CA LEU A 82 0.20 16.93 -5.09
C LEU A 82 1.32 16.94 -6.13
N ASP A 83 2.17 17.98 -6.15
CA ASP A 83 3.31 18.05 -7.06
C ASP A 83 4.41 17.08 -6.68
N GLU A 84 4.66 16.90 -5.38
CA GLU A 84 5.60 15.90 -4.86
C GLU A 84 5.18 14.48 -5.26
N TYR A 85 3.89 14.14 -5.17
CA TYR A 85 3.36 12.85 -5.59
C TYR A 85 3.42 12.61 -7.10
N LEU A 86 3.35 13.67 -7.94
CA LEU A 86 3.51 13.55 -9.38
C LEU A 86 4.96 13.40 -9.82
N THR A 87 5.92 13.90 -9.04
CA THR A 87 7.33 13.94 -9.41
C THR A 87 7.90 12.58 -9.86
N PRO A 88 7.69 11.44 -9.13
CA PRO A 88 8.17 10.14 -9.58
C PRO A 88 7.54 9.70 -10.90
N TRP A 89 6.26 10.03 -11.12
CA TRP A 89 5.51 9.68 -12.32
C TRP A 89 5.96 10.44 -13.58
N GLN A 90 6.64 11.56 -13.43
CA GLN A 90 7.07 12.42 -14.54
C GLN A 90 8.46 12.04 -15.08
N ARG A 91 9.21 11.19 -14.38
CA ARG A 91 10.55 10.78 -14.79
C ARG A 91 10.49 9.86 -16.01
N GLU A 92 11.46 9.98 -16.89
CA GLU A 92 11.68 9.01 -17.96
C GLU A 92 12.06 7.65 -17.33
N ASN A 93 11.49 6.56 -17.84
CA ASN A 93 11.57 5.22 -17.23
C ASN A 93 11.17 5.23 -15.75
N GLY A 94 10.12 5.98 -15.44
CA GLY A 94 9.76 6.37 -14.08
C GLY A 94 9.21 5.23 -13.23
N PHE A 95 8.79 4.10 -13.78
CA PHE A 95 8.26 2.99 -13.00
C PHE A 95 9.24 2.54 -11.91
N ALA A 96 10.51 2.32 -12.28
CA ALA A 96 11.57 1.92 -11.35
C ALA A 96 11.87 2.97 -10.24
N PHE A 97 11.37 4.20 -10.38
CA PHE A 97 11.52 5.28 -9.39
C PHE A 97 10.21 5.59 -8.66
N THR A 98 9.15 4.84 -8.89
CA THR A 98 7.92 4.97 -8.12
C THR A 98 8.05 4.21 -6.79
N CYS A 99 7.33 4.67 -5.78
CA CYS A 99 7.24 3.91 -4.53
C CYS A 99 6.57 2.53 -4.71
N TRP A 100 5.80 2.36 -5.78
CA TRP A 100 5.14 1.08 -6.10
C TRP A 100 6.14 -0.01 -6.45
N HIS A 101 7.16 0.30 -7.25
CA HIS A 101 8.21 -0.66 -7.59
C HIS A 101 8.84 -1.27 -6.34
N ASP A 102 9.30 -0.42 -5.41
CA ASP A 102 9.97 -0.87 -4.19
C ASP A 102 9.01 -1.59 -3.23
N LEU A 103 7.77 -1.09 -3.09
CA LEU A 103 6.76 -1.71 -2.23
C LEU A 103 6.34 -3.08 -2.74
N LEU A 104 6.11 -3.23 -4.05
CA LEU A 104 5.72 -4.50 -4.66
C LEU A 104 6.85 -5.55 -4.53
N LEU A 105 8.11 -5.15 -4.78
CA LEU A 105 9.25 -6.03 -4.61
C LEU A 105 9.49 -6.41 -3.15
N ALA A 106 9.36 -5.47 -2.21
CA ALA A 106 9.48 -5.75 -0.79
C ALA A 106 8.40 -6.73 -0.32
N GLU A 107 7.15 -6.57 -0.77
CA GLU A 107 6.06 -7.49 -0.44
C GLU A 107 6.26 -8.86 -1.10
N ALA A 108 6.70 -8.92 -2.36
CA ALA A 108 7.05 -10.17 -3.04
C ALA A 108 8.17 -10.92 -2.29
N ALA A 109 9.21 -10.23 -1.86
CA ALA A 109 10.30 -10.81 -1.06
C ALA A 109 9.80 -11.36 0.28
N ARG A 110 8.94 -10.59 0.99
CA ARG A 110 8.33 -11.00 2.26
C ARG A 110 7.48 -12.27 2.10
N CYS A 111 6.62 -12.31 1.08
CA CYS A 111 5.78 -13.45 0.77
C CYS A 111 6.59 -14.67 0.37
N ALA A 112 7.63 -14.50 -0.48
CA ALA A 112 8.51 -15.58 -0.90
C ALA A 112 9.28 -16.20 0.27
N LYS A 113 9.79 -15.38 1.19
CA LYS A 113 10.44 -15.84 2.42
C LYS A 113 9.49 -16.66 3.28
N ALA A 114 8.29 -16.15 3.57
CA ALA A 114 7.29 -16.84 4.37
C ALA A 114 6.87 -18.18 3.74
N ALA A 115 6.62 -18.19 2.42
CA ALA A 115 6.27 -19.41 1.70
C ALA A 115 7.42 -20.43 1.71
N ARG A 116 8.66 -19.99 1.56
CA ARG A 116 9.85 -20.86 1.61
C ARG A 116 10.04 -21.47 3.01
N GLU A 117 9.82 -20.70 4.08
CA GLU A 117 9.87 -21.20 5.46
C GLU A 117 8.80 -22.28 5.69
N LEU A 118 7.57 -22.09 5.21
CA LEU A 118 6.50 -23.09 5.28
C LEU A 118 6.88 -24.38 4.54
N LEU A 119 7.42 -24.26 3.32
CA LEU A 119 7.84 -25.43 2.54
C LEU A 119 9.06 -26.14 3.15
N THR A 120 9.98 -25.41 3.75
CA THR A 120 11.13 -26.00 4.46
C THR A 120 10.67 -26.82 5.65
N ALA A 121 9.72 -26.32 6.42
CA ALA A 121 9.11 -27.06 7.52
C ALA A 121 8.31 -28.29 7.02
N ALA A 122 7.53 -28.13 5.94
CA ALA A 122 6.82 -29.26 5.32
C ALA A 122 7.77 -30.33 4.79
N LEU A 123 8.91 -29.93 4.22
CA LEU A 123 9.94 -30.85 3.75
C LEU A 123 10.59 -31.61 4.91
N ALA A 124 10.85 -30.95 6.03
CA ALA A 124 11.39 -31.61 7.23
C ALA A 124 10.43 -32.68 7.77
N ASP A 125 9.15 -32.33 7.93
CA ASP A 125 8.11 -33.29 8.36
C ASP A 125 7.97 -34.48 7.38
N CYS A 126 8.00 -34.20 6.08
CA CYS A 126 7.91 -35.26 5.05
C CYS A 126 9.16 -36.18 5.08
N LYS A 127 10.34 -35.65 5.35
CA LYS A 127 11.58 -36.43 5.50
C LYS A 127 11.53 -37.30 6.78
N GLU A 128 10.96 -36.80 7.87
CA GLU A 128 10.76 -37.56 9.08
C GLU A 128 9.80 -38.75 8.84
N ASP A 129 8.65 -38.50 8.23
CA ASP A 129 7.70 -39.57 7.84
C ASP A 129 8.34 -40.59 6.90
N PHE A 130 9.22 -40.16 5.99
CA PHE A 130 9.96 -41.04 5.09
C PHE A 130 10.90 -41.99 5.84
N VAL A 131 11.71 -41.46 6.77
CA VAL A 131 12.65 -42.24 7.57
C VAL A 131 11.92 -43.25 8.45
N LEU A 132 10.82 -42.84 9.10
CA LEU A 132 9.98 -43.73 9.90
C LEU A 132 9.36 -44.86 9.06
N ALA A 133 8.86 -44.52 7.86
CA ALA A 133 8.29 -45.52 6.94
C ALA A 133 9.34 -46.52 6.44
N GLN A 134 10.58 -46.10 6.17
CA GLN A 134 11.68 -47.00 5.81
C GLN A 134 12.03 -47.97 6.94
N ALA A 135 12.19 -47.48 8.17
CA ALA A 135 12.46 -48.30 9.35
C ALA A 135 11.38 -49.38 9.54
N GLN A 136 10.10 -48.95 9.47
CA GLN A 136 8.97 -49.93 9.57
C GLN A 136 8.95 -50.97 8.44
N ALA A 137 9.38 -50.60 7.22
CA ALA A 137 9.45 -51.49 6.07
C ALA A 137 10.56 -52.54 6.26
N GLU A 138 11.69 -52.17 6.87
CA GLU A 138 12.78 -53.07 7.21
C GLU A 138 12.39 -54.06 8.31
N GLU A 139 11.62 -53.64 9.30
CA GLU A 139 11.14 -54.51 10.41
C GLU A 139 10.11 -55.56 9.95
N LYS A 140 9.19 -55.15 9.04
CA LYS A 140 8.09 -56.02 8.57
C LYS A 140 8.55 -57.13 7.61
N GLY A 141 9.69 -57.00 7.00
CA GLY A 141 10.19 -58.00 6.04
C GLY A 141 10.81 -59.24 6.72
N LYS A 142 10.33 -60.43 6.33
CA LYS A 142 10.85 -61.69 6.90
C LYS A 142 12.11 -62.20 6.18
N THR A 143 12.38 -61.78 4.94
CA THR A 143 13.55 -62.14 4.14
C THR A 143 14.22 -60.90 3.61
N ALA A 144 15.50 -60.98 3.23
CA ALA A 144 16.26 -59.87 2.64
C ALA A 144 15.56 -59.31 1.39
N ALA A 145 15.05 -60.21 0.53
CA ALA A 145 14.32 -59.80 -0.69
C ALA A 145 12.99 -59.11 -0.41
N SER A 146 12.24 -59.55 0.63
CA SER A 146 10.98 -58.89 1.04
C SER A 146 11.20 -57.52 1.70
N LYS A 147 12.30 -57.37 2.44
CA LYS A 147 12.73 -56.09 3.02
C LYS A 147 13.08 -55.09 1.89
N ALA A 148 13.93 -55.50 0.98
CA ALA A 148 14.33 -54.64 -0.15
C ALA A 148 13.12 -54.17 -0.97
N LYS A 149 12.15 -55.07 -1.26
CA LYS A 149 10.93 -54.72 -1.99
C LYS A 149 10.04 -53.75 -1.20
N ALA A 150 9.91 -53.91 0.12
CA ALA A 150 9.14 -53.01 0.97
C ALA A 150 9.76 -51.62 1.04
N VAL A 151 11.08 -51.52 1.20
CA VAL A 151 11.81 -50.25 1.19
C VAL A 151 11.72 -49.54 -0.15
N ALA A 152 11.86 -50.30 -1.29
CA ALA A 152 11.68 -49.73 -2.62
C ALA A 152 10.28 -49.11 -2.80
N GLY A 153 9.23 -49.79 -2.32
CA GLY A 153 7.87 -49.26 -2.37
C GLY A 153 7.65 -47.98 -1.48
N VAL A 154 8.40 -47.82 -0.39
CA VAL A 154 8.43 -46.60 0.39
C VAL A 154 9.13 -45.49 -0.38
N ASN A 155 10.30 -45.75 -0.94
CA ASN A 155 11.05 -44.80 -1.75
C ASN A 155 10.21 -44.23 -2.90
N ASP A 156 9.50 -45.08 -3.63
CA ASP A 156 8.62 -44.67 -4.74
C ASP A 156 7.48 -43.77 -4.28
N LYS A 157 6.92 -44.00 -3.09
CA LYS A 157 5.82 -43.19 -2.55
C LYS A 157 6.26 -41.79 -2.12
N PHE A 158 7.47 -41.65 -1.60
CA PHE A 158 7.98 -40.37 -1.10
C PHE A 158 8.80 -39.58 -2.13
N ALA A 159 9.26 -40.23 -3.19
CA ALA A 159 10.13 -39.57 -4.20
C ALA A 159 9.50 -38.32 -4.80
N GLU A 160 8.26 -38.40 -5.26
CA GLU A 160 7.58 -37.27 -5.89
C GLU A 160 7.24 -36.17 -4.87
N PRO A 161 6.63 -36.43 -3.68
CA PRO A 161 6.40 -35.40 -2.67
C PRO A 161 7.67 -34.65 -2.26
N LEU A 162 8.76 -35.37 -1.97
CA LEU A 162 10.03 -34.74 -1.59
C LEU A 162 10.59 -33.87 -2.70
N SER A 163 10.65 -34.38 -3.93
CA SER A 163 11.16 -33.63 -5.07
C SER A 163 10.37 -32.35 -5.36
N ARG A 164 9.03 -32.42 -5.25
CA ARG A 164 8.17 -31.24 -5.44
C ARG A 164 8.38 -30.18 -4.36
N LEU A 165 8.47 -30.60 -3.07
CA LEU A 165 8.74 -29.69 -1.95
C LEU A 165 10.11 -29.02 -2.11
N GLU A 166 11.15 -29.78 -2.48
CA GLU A 166 12.49 -29.25 -2.70
C GLU A 166 12.53 -28.27 -3.87
N SER A 167 11.90 -28.61 -5.00
CA SER A 167 11.85 -27.73 -6.18
C SER A 167 11.09 -26.43 -5.90
N ALA A 168 9.95 -26.52 -5.21
CA ALA A 168 9.17 -25.34 -4.83
C ALA A 168 9.91 -24.44 -3.83
N ALA A 169 10.59 -25.01 -2.84
CA ALA A 169 11.41 -24.25 -1.89
C ALA A 169 12.60 -23.56 -2.59
N ALA A 170 13.24 -24.22 -3.55
CA ALA A 170 14.32 -23.64 -4.35
C ALA A 170 13.83 -22.49 -5.23
N LEU A 171 12.68 -22.64 -5.89
CA LEU A 171 12.05 -21.57 -6.68
C LEU A 171 11.75 -20.35 -5.81
N LEU A 172 11.14 -20.55 -4.64
CA LEU A 172 10.84 -19.46 -3.71
C LEU A 172 12.10 -18.77 -3.17
N GLY A 173 13.19 -19.52 -2.97
CA GLY A 173 14.49 -18.94 -2.60
C GLY A 173 15.06 -18.03 -3.70
N GLU A 174 14.88 -18.40 -4.95
CA GLU A 174 15.29 -17.56 -6.08
C GLU A 174 14.39 -16.33 -6.24
N VAL A 175 13.07 -16.49 -6.11
CA VAL A 175 12.09 -15.37 -6.10
C VAL A 175 12.41 -14.38 -4.99
N GLU A 176 12.65 -14.85 -3.75
CA GLU A 176 13.06 -14.01 -2.61
C GLU A 176 14.33 -13.21 -2.93
N ARG A 177 15.35 -13.87 -3.47
CA ARG A 177 16.62 -13.24 -3.82
C ARG A 177 16.47 -12.16 -4.89
N LEU A 178 15.73 -12.44 -5.96
CA LEU A 178 15.50 -11.50 -7.06
C LEU A 178 14.70 -10.29 -6.59
N ALA A 179 13.63 -10.51 -5.84
CA ALA A 179 12.80 -9.45 -5.27
C ALA A 179 13.58 -8.58 -4.27
N ALA A 180 14.33 -9.18 -3.36
CA ALA A 180 15.16 -8.45 -2.40
C ALA A 180 16.32 -7.67 -3.06
N ALA A 181 16.79 -8.11 -4.23
CA ALA A 181 17.81 -7.42 -5.02
C ALA A 181 17.25 -6.31 -5.91
N GLY A 182 15.94 -6.04 -5.90
CA GLY A 182 15.32 -5.00 -6.73
C GLY A 182 15.26 -5.36 -8.22
N GLN A 183 15.34 -6.64 -8.58
CA GLN A 183 15.48 -7.10 -9.97
C GLN A 183 14.11 -7.46 -10.56
N TRP A 184 13.33 -6.45 -10.99
CA TRP A 184 11.99 -6.64 -11.54
C TRP A 184 11.96 -7.57 -12.76
N THR A 185 12.72 -7.23 -13.82
CA THR A 185 12.71 -7.99 -15.08
C THR A 185 13.12 -9.46 -14.89
N PRO A 186 14.24 -9.81 -14.21
CA PRO A 186 14.55 -11.21 -13.93
C PRO A 186 13.52 -11.93 -13.07
N LEU A 187 12.86 -11.20 -12.14
CA LEU A 187 11.79 -11.75 -11.32
C LEU A 187 10.55 -12.06 -12.17
N TYR A 188 10.12 -11.11 -13.00
CA TYR A 188 8.99 -11.29 -13.92
C TYR A 188 9.24 -12.44 -14.90
N ASP A 189 10.42 -12.52 -15.52
CA ASP A 189 10.78 -13.62 -16.42
C ASP A 189 10.66 -14.99 -15.74
N LYS A 190 11.06 -15.04 -14.45
CA LYS A 190 10.95 -16.26 -13.64
C LYS A 190 9.51 -16.62 -13.32
N LEU A 191 8.63 -15.64 -13.12
CA LEU A 191 7.23 -15.83 -12.78
C LEU A 191 6.31 -15.97 -14.01
N THR A 192 6.76 -15.53 -15.18
CA THR A 192 5.98 -15.53 -16.43
C THR A 192 5.27 -16.84 -16.74
N PRO A 193 5.89 -18.04 -16.63
CA PRO A 193 5.20 -19.30 -16.90
C PRO A 193 3.97 -19.51 -16.02
N TYR A 194 4.00 -19.02 -14.77
CA TYR A 194 2.90 -19.11 -13.81
C TYR A 194 1.85 -18.02 -14.02
N VAL A 195 2.29 -16.78 -14.30
CA VAL A 195 1.40 -15.65 -14.64
C VAL A 195 0.55 -15.95 -15.87
N LEU A 196 1.15 -16.56 -16.89
CA LEU A 196 0.48 -16.95 -18.13
C LEU A 196 -0.29 -18.28 -18.02
N GLY A 197 -0.24 -18.96 -16.88
CA GLY A 197 -0.89 -20.25 -16.69
C GLY A 197 -0.28 -21.39 -17.51
N MET A 198 0.96 -21.22 -18.00
CA MET A 198 1.71 -22.26 -18.75
C MET A 198 2.23 -23.36 -17.82
N GLU A 199 2.57 -23.01 -16.59
CA GLU A 199 2.96 -23.94 -15.54
C GLU A 199 1.98 -23.88 -14.38
N GLU A 200 1.76 -25.02 -13.73
CA GLU A 200 1.01 -25.05 -12.49
C GLU A 200 1.83 -24.38 -11.39
N ILE A 201 1.17 -23.52 -10.61
CA ILE A 201 1.75 -22.94 -9.40
C ILE A 201 2.36 -24.08 -8.58
N PRO A 202 3.61 -23.94 -8.10
CA PRO A 202 4.26 -24.93 -7.27
C PRO A 202 3.46 -25.15 -6.00
N GLY A 203 2.50 -25.91 -6.07
CA GLY A 203 1.51 -26.22 -5.07
C GLY A 203 1.03 -27.63 -5.35
N PHE A 204 0.31 -28.12 -4.49
CA PHE A 204 0.06 -29.51 -4.26
C PHE A 204 -1.24 -30.02 -4.88
N LYS A 205 -1.71 -29.39 -5.96
CA LYS A 205 -2.77 -29.99 -6.79
C LYS A 205 -2.32 -31.39 -7.20
N GLY A 206 -3.01 -32.42 -6.72
CA GLY A 206 -2.69 -33.82 -7.02
C GLY A 206 -1.87 -34.56 -5.97
N MET A 207 -1.10 -33.92 -5.11
CA MET A 207 -0.36 -34.61 -4.02
C MET A 207 -1.24 -35.10 -2.87
N LYS A 208 -2.46 -34.59 -2.74
CA LYS A 208 -3.41 -34.98 -1.64
C LYS A 208 -3.56 -36.49 -1.46
N LYS A 209 -3.45 -37.25 -2.55
CA LYS A 209 -3.59 -38.73 -2.54
C LYS A 209 -2.26 -39.48 -2.32
N ARG A 210 -1.13 -38.77 -2.39
CA ARG A 210 0.21 -39.37 -2.35
C ARG A 210 0.95 -39.12 -1.03
N LEU A 211 0.55 -38.10 -0.27
CA LEU A 211 1.10 -37.86 1.06
C LEU A 211 0.68 -38.98 2.02
N THR A 212 1.68 -39.57 2.67
CA THR A 212 1.53 -40.63 3.68
C THR A 212 2.37 -40.26 4.90
N GLY A 213 2.04 -40.83 6.05
CA GLY A 213 2.75 -40.56 7.29
C GLY A 213 1.90 -39.80 8.29
N ASP A 214 2.43 -39.57 9.48
CA ASP A 214 1.74 -38.92 10.59
C ASP A 214 1.63 -37.41 10.38
N HIS A 215 2.59 -36.80 9.70
CA HIS A 215 2.65 -35.36 9.43
C HIS A 215 1.91 -34.93 8.15
N LYS A 216 1.29 -35.86 7.40
CA LYS A 216 0.64 -35.56 6.10
C LYS A 216 -0.33 -34.38 6.11
N ALA A 217 -1.06 -34.18 7.23
CA ALA A 217 -2.01 -33.08 7.36
C ALA A 217 -1.27 -31.75 7.50
N ALA A 218 -0.21 -31.70 8.32
CA ALA A 218 0.62 -30.51 8.52
C ALA A 218 1.38 -30.12 7.24
N VAL A 219 2.00 -31.11 6.59
CA VAL A 219 2.67 -30.93 5.28
C VAL A 219 1.72 -30.29 4.26
N ARG A 220 0.49 -30.82 4.17
CA ARG A 220 -0.52 -30.31 3.25
C ARG A 220 -0.92 -28.87 3.58
N THR A 221 -1.23 -28.57 4.84
CA THR A 221 -1.66 -27.22 5.25
C THR A 221 -0.59 -26.18 4.94
N ARG A 222 0.66 -26.44 5.33
CA ARG A 222 1.79 -25.54 5.03
C ARG A 222 1.99 -25.33 3.54
N ALA A 223 1.83 -26.38 2.80
CA ALA A 223 1.96 -26.34 1.35
C ALA A 223 0.83 -25.56 0.66
N ASP A 224 -0.42 -25.75 1.09
CA ASP A 224 -1.57 -24.99 0.58
C ASP A 224 -1.43 -23.47 0.96
N GLU A 225 -0.87 -23.14 2.12
CA GLU A 225 -0.56 -21.77 2.53
C GLU A 225 0.57 -21.16 1.68
N ALA A 226 1.64 -21.91 1.46
CA ALA A 226 2.74 -21.47 0.59
C ALA A 226 2.28 -21.21 -0.85
N ALA A 227 1.37 -22.04 -1.37
CA ALA A 227 0.79 -21.85 -2.70
C ALA A 227 -0.01 -20.54 -2.81
N LYS A 228 -0.80 -20.19 -1.80
CA LYS A 228 -1.53 -18.90 -1.76
C LYS A 228 -0.58 -17.69 -1.75
N LEU A 229 0.52 -17.78 -1.00
CA LEU A 229 1.54 -16.73 -1.00
C LEU A 229 2.20 -16.61 -2.38
N PHE A 230 2.45 -17.72 -3.06
CA PHE A 230 3.00 -17.69 -4.41
C PHE A 230 2.00 -17.10 -5.43
N GLU A 231 0.71 -17.45 -5.35
CA GLU A 231 -0.34 -16.82 -6.16
C GLU A 231 -0.31 -15.30 -5.96
N HIS A 232 -0.25 -14.84 -4.72
CA HIS A 232 -0.14 -13.41 -4.43
C HIS A 232 1.11 -12.77 -5.04
N ILE A 233 2.27 -13.44 -5.00
CA ILE A 233 3.50 -12.94 -5.66
C ILE A 233 3.29 -12.78 -7.17
N THR A 234 2.61 -13.73 -7.83
CA THR A 234 2.32 -13.65 -9.28
C THR A 234 1.35 -12.51 -9.62
N GLU A 235 0.46 -12.13 -8.70
CA GLU A 235 -0.40 -10.96 -8.84
C GLU A 235 0.39 -9.63 -8.69
N LEU A 236 1.33 -9.58 -7.73
CA LEU A 236 2.17 -8.40 -7.49
C LEU A 236 3.10 -8.08 -8.67
N VAL A 237 3.62 -9.13 -9.34
CA VAL A 237 4.58 -9.02 -10.45
C VAL A 237 3.95 -9.65 -11.70
N SER A 238 2.81 -9.09 -12.13
CA SER A 238 1.97 -9.63 -13.19
C SER A 238 2.28 -9.10 -14.59
N CYS A 239 3.15 -8.10 -14.72
CA CYS A 239 3.51 -7.47 -15.99
C CYS A 239 5.03 -7.21 -16.10
N SER A 240 5.52 -7.07 -17.30
CA SER A 240 6.90 -6.67 -17.57
C SER A 240 7.14 -5.21 -17.13
N GLU A 241 8.41 -4.84 -16.98
CA GLU A 241 8.78 -3.45 -16.66
C GLU A 241 8.37 -2.48 -17.78
N GLU A 242 8.40 -2.93 -19.04
CA GLU A 242 7.96 -2.15 -20.18
C GLU A 242 6.45 -1.89 -20.15
N GLU A 243 5.65 -2.90 -19.83
CA GLU A 243 4.20 -2.78 -19.67
C GLU A 243 3.85 -1.88 -18.48
N ALA A 244 4.51 -2.06 -17.34
CA ALA A 244 4.34 -1.20 -16.16
C ALA A 244 4.69 0.26 -16.47
N GLU A 245 5.73 0.49 -17.26
CA GLU A 245 6.11 1.84 -17.71
C GLU A 245 5.08 2.43 -18.69
N ALA A 246 4.53 1.62 -19.60
CA ALA A 246 3.46 2.05 -20.51
C ALA A 246 2.19 2.43 -19.71
N ASP A 247 1.80 1.62 -18.73
CA ASP A 247 0.67 1.90 -17.85
C ASP A 247 0.88 3.15 -17.01
N ARG A 248 2.10 3.35 -16.49
CA ARG A 248 2.47 4.57 -15.78
C ARG A 248 2.31 5.82 -16.67
N ARG A 249 2.80 5.75 -17.91
CA ARG A 249 2.67 6.86 -18.87
C ARG A 249 1.22 7.15 -19.20
N ALA A 250 0.42 6.13 -19.35
CA ALA A 250 -1.02 6.26 -19.61
C ALA A 250 -1.79 6.79 -18.38
N ALA A 251 -1.36 6.47 -17.16
CA ALA A 251 -1.99 6.94 -15.93
C ALA A 251 -1.65 8.40 -15.60
N LEU A 252 -0.46 8.90 -15.99
CA LEU A 252 0.01 10.23 -15.61
C LEU A 252 -0.92 11.39 -16.02
N PRO A 253 -1.45 11.49 -17.27
CA PRO A 253 -2.38 12.55 -17.62
C PRO A 253 -3.66 12.49 -16.77
N ARG A 254 -4.19 11.30 -16.52
CA ARG A 254 -5.38 11.08 -15.68
C ARG A 254 -5.17 11.50 -14.23
N LEU A 255 -3.99 11.20 -13.66
CA LEU A 255 -3.61 11.66 -12.33
C LEU A 255 -3.47 13.18 -12.25
N ARG A 256 -2.90 13.81 -13.28
CA ARG A 256 -2.82 15.28 -13.37
C ARG A 256 -4.22 15.91 -13.40
N ALA A 257 -5.11 15.35 -14.19
CA ALA A 257 -6.49 15.83 -14.30
C ALA A 257 -7.25 15.66 -12.96
N LEU A 258 -7.10 14.52 -12.28
CA LEU A 258 -7.65 14.32 -10.92
C LEU A 258 -7.10 15.36 -9.94
N PHE A 259 -5.78 15.58 -9.91
CA PHE A 259 -5.17 16.55 -8.98
C PHE A 259 -5.55 18.00 -9.33
N ALA A 260 -5.74 18.32 -10.61
CA ALA A 260 -6.30 19.60 -11.01
C ALA A 260 -7.75 19.78 -10.50
N ALA A 261 -8.58 18.74 -10.58
CA ALA A 261 -9.93 18.76 -10.04
C ALA A 261 -9.95 18.90 -8.50
N VAL A 262 -9.02 18.25 -7.80
CA VAL A 262 -8.88 18.41 -6.33
C VAL A 262 -8.52 19.85 -5.96
N ARG A 263 -7.60 20.49 -6.70
CA ARG A 263 -7.24 21.90 -6.50
C ARG A 263 -8.39 22.85 -6.82
N ASP A 264 -9.13 22.59 -7.90
CA ASP A 264 -10.33 23.38 -8.26
C ASP A 264 -11.41 23.27 -7.18
N PHE A 265 -11.62 22.06 -6.64
CA PHE A 265 -12.52 21.83 -5.53
C PHE A 265 -12.10 22.63 -4.28
N ASP A 266 -10.84 22.53 -3.87
CA ASP A 266 -10.33 23.26 -2.70
C ASP A 266 -10.49 24.78 -2.86
N ALA A 267 -10.15 25.31 -4.05
CA ALA A 267 -10.29 26.72 -4.34
C ALA A 267 -11.75 27.21 -4.26
N ARG A 268 -12.70 26.44 -4.88
CA ARG A 268 -14.14 26.77 -4.84
C ARG A 268 -14.71 26.65 -3.45
N PHE A 269 -14.40 25.57 -2.77
CA PHE A 269 -14.90 25.32 -1.42
C PHE A 269 -14.38 26.37 -0.44
N SER A 270 -13.10 26.72 -0.49
CA SER A 270 -12.49 27.79 0.30
C SER A 270 -13.10 29.15 0.00
N ALA A 271 -13.37 29.48 -1.28
CA ALA A 271 -14.04 30.70 -1.66
C ALA A 271 -15.46 30.81 -1.09
N LYS A 272 -16.25 29.70 -1.17
CA LYS A 272 -17.60 29.63 -0.61
C LYS A 272 -17.61 29.78 0.92
N LYS A 273 -16.65 29.16 1.61
CA LYS A 273 -16.47 29.34 3.07
C LYS A 273 -16.11 30.79 3.42
N LYS A 274 -15.18 31.41 2.67
CA LYS A 274 -14.78 32.82 2.88
C LYS A 274 -15.94 33.78 2.67
N GLU A 275 -16.76 33.58 1.62
CA GLU A 275 -17.99 34.38 1.39
C GLU A 275 -18.96 34.32 2.54
N ARG A 276 -19.12 33.14 3.15
CA ARG A 276 -19.97 32.90 4.31
C ARG A 276 -19.29 33.23 5.64
N LYS A 277 -18.01 33.63 5.63
CA LYS A 277 -17.18 33.89 6.83
C LYS A 277 -17.10 32.68 7.77
N LEU A 278 -17.04 31.46 7.18
CA LEU A 278 -17.00 30.19 7.89
C LEU A 278 -15.61 29.56 7.77
N LEU A 279 -15.20 28.90 8.85
CA LEU A 279 -13.98 28.07 8.89
C LEU A 279 -14.34 26.71 9.47
N GLU A 280 -13.85 25.62 8.82
CA GLU A 280 -13.86 24.28 9.36
C GLU A 280 -12.74 24.09 10.40
N PHE A 281 -12.80 23.02 11.18
CA PHE A 281 -11.74 22.69 12.14
C PHE A 281 -10.37 22.56 11.47
N SER A 282 -10.29 21.91 10.32
CA SER A 282 -9.05 21.81 9.56
C SER A 282 -8.52 23.16 9.08
N ASP A 283 -9.39 24.13 8.78
CA ASP A 283 -8.97 25.49 8.43
C ASP A 283 -8.32 26.18 9.63
N PHE A 284 -8.86 26.01 10.85
CA PHE A 284 -8.23 26.55 12.07
C PHE A 284 -6.83 25.99 12.27
N GLU A 285 -6.64 24.69 12.07
CA GLU A 285 -5.34 24.02 12.19
C GLU A 285 -4.33 24.53 11.16
N HIS A 286 -4.72 24.63 9.89
CA HIS A 286 -3.88 25.15 8.82
C HIS A 286 -3.51 26.63 9.05
N GLN A 287 -4.48 27.45 9.44
CA GLN A 287 -4.21 28.87 9.73
C GLN A 287 -3.31 29.02 10.97
N ALA A 288 -3.50 28.20 11.99
CA ALA A 288 -2.61 28.19 13.15
C ALA A 288 -1.17 27.81 12.75
N LEU A 289 -1.00 26.77 11.93
CA LEU A 289 0.32 26.36 11.43
C LEU A 289 1.00 27.47 10.62
N ARG A 290 0.26 28.18 9.75
CA ARG A 290 0.77 29.34 8.99
C ARG A 290 1.25 30.49 9.86
N LEU A 291 0.65 30.70 11.03
CA LEU A 291 1.14 31.70 12.00
C LEU A 291 2.41 31.24 12.73
N LEU A 292 2.53 29.93 12.97
CA LEU A 292 3.62 29.38 13.77
C LEU A 292 4.87 29.07 12.96
N ARG A 293 4.73 28.79 11.65
CA ARG A 293 5.81 28.31 10.80
C ARG A 293 5.80 29.00 9.44
N THR A 294 6.99 29.35 8.94
CA THR A 294 7.15 29.82 7.54
C THR A 294 7.01 28.64 6.57
N PRO A 295 6.81 28.88 5.25
CA PRO A 295 6.77 27.82 4.23
C PRO A 295 8.04 26.94 4.22
N ASP A 296 9.19 27.47 4.64
CA ASP A 296 10.46 26.74 4.73
C ASP A 296 10.59 25.93 6.04
N GLY A 297 9.52 25.89 6.85
CA GLY A 297 9.49 25.09 8.09
C GLY A 297 10.11 25.78 9.31
N VAL A 298 10.54 27.05 9.20
CA VAL A 298 11.19 27.79 10.30
C VAL A 298 10.12 28.40 11.21
N CYS A 299 10.31 28.30 12.53
CA CYS A 299 9.42 28.93 13.50
C CYS A 299 9.41 30.44 13.38
N THR A 300 8.22 31.04 13.36
CA THR A 300 8.04 32.49 13.33
C THR A 300 8.38 33.14 14.70
N PRO A 301 8.64 34.45 14.74
CA PRO A 301 8.77 35.17 16.03
C PRO A 301 7.57 35.00 16.96
N LEU A 302 6.36 34.91 16.39
CA LEU A 302 5.15 34.62 17.16
C LEU A 302 5.22 33.23 17.79
N CYS A 303 5.63 32.22 17.05
CA CYS A 303 5.82 30.86 17.57
C CYS A 303 6.81 30.87 18.75
N GLN A 304 7.94 31.56 18.61
CA GLN A 304 8.95 31.66 19.67
C GLN A 304 8.39 32.33 20.93
N SER A 305 7.62 33.42 20.77
CA SER A 305 6.95 34.09 21.88
C SER A 305 5.95 33.21 22.62
N ILE A 306 5.17 32.43 21.86
CA ILE A 306 4.21 31.47 22.43
C ILE A 306 4.94 30.37 23.19
N ARG A 307 6.01 29.77 22.62
CA ARG A 307 6.85 28.78 23.32
C ARG A 307 7.34 29.26 24.68
N GLN A 308 7.82 30.49 24.75
CA GLN A 308 8.33 31.08 26.00
C GLN A 308 7.24 31.29 27.04
N SER A 309 5.98 31.33 26.67
CA SER A 309 4.87 31.52 27.61
C SER A 309 4.42 30.23 28.30
N TYR A 310 4.88 29.06 27.85
CA TYR A 310 4.53 27.73 28.39
C TYR A 310 5.75 27.03 28.99
N ALA A 311 5.57 26.50 30.20
CA ALA A 311 6.60 25.68 30.84
C ALA A 311 6.67 24.23 30.24
N ALA A 312 5.52 23.74 29.79
CA ALA A 312 5.40 22.41 29.17
C ALA A 312 4.20 22.37 28.23
N VAL A 313 4.31 21.54 27.19
CA VAL A 313 3.20 21.18 26.30
C VAL A 313 2.92 19.68 26.52
N MET A 314 1.71 19.36 26.92
CA MET A 314 1.25 17.99 27.15
C MET A 314 0.09 17.72 26.20
N VAL A 315 0.19 16.61 25.47
CA VAL A 315 -0.83 16.16 24.51
C VAL A 315 -1.41 14.85 25.03
N ASP A 316 -2.73 14.83 25.26
CA ASP A 316 -3.47 13.62 25.58
C ASP A 316 -3.89 12.92 24.29
N GLU A 317 -4.08 11.59 24.34
CA GLU A 317 -4.51 10.75 23.21
C GLU A 317 -3.68 11.01 21.92
N TYR A 318 -2.36 11.13 22.07
CA TYR A 318 -1.45 11.45 20.96
C TYR A 318 -1.55 10.49 19.77
N GLN A 319 -1.98 9.23 19.99
CA GLN A 319 -2.20 8.23 18.95
C GLN A 319 -3.30 8.66 17.94
N ASP A 320 -4.24 9.54 18.33
CA ASP A 320 -5.31 10.02 17.46
C ASP A 320 -4.92 11.28 16.68
N THR A 321 -3.67 11.74 16.85
CA THR A 321 -3.14 12.96 16.25
C THR A 321 -2.82 12.73 14.76
N ASN A 322 -3.30 13.60 13.88
CA ASN A 322 -2.92 13.63 12.48
C ASN A 322 -1.58 14.39 12.27
N ALA A 323 -1.02 14.30 11.05
CA ALA A 323 0.27 14.92 10.73
C ALA A 323 0.25 16.45 10.82
N LEU A 324 -0.89 17.10 10.57
CA LEU A 324 -1.05 18.55 10.69
C LEU A 324 -1.02 18.99 12.16
N GLN A 325 -1.73 18.28 13.02
CA GLN A 325 -1.74 18.52 14.47
C GLN A 325 -0.37 18.27 15.08
N ASP A 326 0.30 17.16 14.68
CA ASP A 326 1.68 16.89 15.10
C ASP A 326 2.64 18.02 14.73
N ALA A 327 2.51 18.56 13.50
CA ALA A 327 3.31 19.72 13.07
C ALA A 327 3.08 20.95 13.95
N ILE A 328 1.84 21.23 14.37
CA ILE A 328 1.52 22.31 15.30
C ILE A 328 2.16 22.06 16.67
N TYR A 329 2.02 20.85 17.22
CA TYR A 329 2.61 20.50 18.52
C TYR A 329 4.14 20.61 18.51
N ARG A 330 4.79 20.15 17.44
CA ARG A 330 6.25 20.30 17.26
C ARG A 330 6.68 21.75 17.13
N CYS A 331 5.86 22.62 16.53
CA CYS A 331 6.12 24.06 16.54
C CYS A 331 6.10 24.64 17.95
N LEU A 332 5.24 24.16 18.84
CA LEU A 332 5.06 24.66 20.20
C LEU A 332 6.01 24.00 21.22
N ALA A 333 6.42 22.75 20.96
CA ALA A 333 7.39 22.08 21.82
C ALA A 333 8.77 22.73 21.69
N SER A 334 9.44 22.93 22.81
CA SER A 334 10.85 23.31 22.79
C SER A 334 11.67 22.17 22.19
N PRO A 335 12.72 22.45 21.38
CA PRO A 335 13.70 21.44 21.07
C PRO A 335 14.17 20.84 22.40
N ALA A 336 14.15 19.51 22.52
CA ALA A 336 14.80 18.87 23.64
C ALA A 336 16.25 19.31 23.64
N GLY A 337 16.69 19.92 24.75
CA GLY A 337 18.06 20.38 24.96
C GLY A 337 19.04 19.20 24.99
#